data_6c484cc7219874589e8a50b9d5757a52
#
_entry.id   6c484cc7219874589e8a50b9d5757a52
#
_cell.length_a   1.000
_cell.length_b   1.000
_cell.length_c   1.000
_cell.angle_alpha   90.00
_cell.angle_beta   90.00
_cell.angle_gamma   90.00
#
_symmetry.space_group_name_H-M   'P 1'
#
loop_
_entity.id
_entity.type
_entity.pdbx_description
1 polymer ?
#
loop_
_entity_poly.entity_id
_entity_poly.type
_entity_poly.pdbx_seq_one_letter_code
_entity_poly.pdbx_strand_id
1 'polypeptide(L)'
;SLYADEFDFDVVELSSFSPDNYTAAIRAAEKEGYEVLVIDSLTHAWSGTDGALEQVDRAAAKSQSNNTYFAWRNVTPKHQIMVDAIVQSRMHLIATMREKSEFVIETVNGKSVPRRVGMQPIQREGIEYEFTVAARMDLDHQMFILKTRAKILDSKVFDKPDGSVVRMLLDWLNSGEAEKAETTETQKDGQSEGNQD
;
A
#
# COMPACT_ATOMS: atom_id res chain seq x y z
N SER A 1 -8.70 17.05 -15.79
CA SER A 1 -7.75 15.95 -15.87
C SER A 1 -7.17 15.86 -17.28
N LEU A 2 -5.87 15.54 -17.39
CA LEU A 2 -5.15 15.42 -18.68
C LEU A 2 -5.61 14.24 -19.53
N TYR A 3 -6.37 13.30 -18.94
CA TYR A 3 -6.79 12.04 -19.57
C TYR A 3 -8.31 11.90 -19.65
N ALA A 4 -9.06 12.98 -19.40
CA ALA A 4 -10.52 12.92 -19.35
C ALA A 4 -11.19 12.76 -20.73
N ASP A 5 -10.43 12.96 -21.81
CA ASP A 5 -10.84 12.72 -23.18
C ASP A 5 -10.59 11.28 -23.65
N GLU A 6 -9.75 10.53 -22.93
CA GLU A 6 -9.41 9.14 -23.26
C GLU A 6 -10.09 8.12 -22.33
N PHE A 7 -10.35 8.51 -21.07
CA PHE A 7 -10.87 7.60 -20.04
C PHE A 7 -11.97 8.26 -19.24
N ASP A 8 -12.96 7.47 -18.87
CA ASP A 8 -14.04 7.85 -17.95
C ASP A 8 -13.65 7.51 -16.52
N PHE A 9 -13.40 8.54 -15.69
CA PHE A 9 -13.02 8.39 -14.28
C PHE A 9 -13.29 9.65 -13.48
N ASP A 10 -13.52 9.49 -12.20
CA ASP A 10 -13.65 10.57 -11.24
C ASP A 10 -12.30 10.90 -10.60
N VAL A 11 -12.11 12.17 -10.21
CA VAL A 11 -10.87 12.66 -9.59
C VAL A 11 -11.18 13.31 -8.26
N VAL A 12 -10.41 12.94 -7.24
CA VAL A 12 -10.35 13.63 -5.95
C VAL A 12 -8.96 14.23 -5.78
N GLU A 13 -8.88 15.55 -5.64
CA GLU A 13 -7.64 16.25 -5.33
C GLU A 13 -7.53 16.47 -3.81
N LEU A 14 -6.45 15.99 -3.21
CA LEU A 14 -6.17 16.20 -1.80
C LEU A 14 -5.39 17.51 -1.61
N SER A 15 -5.92 18.43 -0.82
CA SER A 15 -5.22 19.68 -0.43
C SER A 15 -4.20 19.47 0.70
N SER A 16 -4.33 18.41 1.47
CA SER A 16 -3.42 17.97 2.53
C SER A 16 -3.18 16.48 2.37
N PHE A 17 -1.92 16.09 2.43
CA PHE A 17 -1.48 14.71 2.20
C PHE A 17 -1.32 13.93 3.51
N SER A 18 -2.13 14.25 4.51
CA SER A 18 -2.12 13.48 5.75
C SER A 18 -2.56 12.03 5.52
N PRO A 19 -1.97 11.04 6.22
CA PRO A 19 -2.45 9.65 6.16
C PRO A 19 -3.95 9.52 6.45
N ASP A 20 -4.50 10.39 7.31
CA ASP A 20 -5.93 10.43 7.63
C ASP A 20 -6.77 10.77 6.38
N ASN A 21 -6.33 11.71 5.54
CA ASN A 21 -7.03 12.10 4.31
C ASN A 21 -6.99 10.99 3.25
N TYR A 22 -5.85 10.30 3.10
CA TYR A 22 -5.80 9.11 2.24
C TYR A 22 -6.75 8.02 2.72
N THR A 23 -6.77 7.76 4.03
CA THR A 23 -7.71 6.79 4.62
C THR A 23 -9.15 7.17 4.32
N ALA A 24 -9.50 8.44 4.48
CA ALA A 24 -10.85 8.94 4.21
C ALA A 24 -11.23 8.81 2.74
N ALA A 25 -10.31 9.15 1.82
CA ALA A 25 -10.52 9.04 0.38
C ALA A 25 -10.72 7.57 -0.06
N ILE A 26 -9.89 6.64 0.44
CA ILE A 26 -10.03 5.20 0.15
C ILE A 26 -11.40 4.69 0.60
N ARG A 27 -11.81 5.00 1.83
CA ARG A 27 -13.10 4.57 2.37
C ARG A 27 -14.29 5.21 1.65
N ALA A 28 -14.15 6.46 1.22
CA ALA A 28 -15.19 7.15 0.45
C ALA A 28 -15.37 6.48 -0.92
N ALA A 29 -14.29 6.20 -1.65
CA ALA A 29 -14.33 5.51 -2.93
C ALA A 29 -14.97 4.11 -2.80
N GLU A 30 -14.59 3.35 -1.76
CA GLU A 30 -15.17 2.03 -1.50
C GLU A 30 -16.66 2.11 -1.21
N LYS A 31 -17.11 3.11 -0.43
CA LYS A 31 -18.51 3.34 -0.10
C LYS A 31 -19.35 3.71 -1.33
N GLU A 32 -18.78 4.49 -2.25
CA GLU A 32 -19.44 4.87 -3.52
C GLU A 32 -19.44 3.72 -4.55
N GLY A 33 -18.79 2.59 -4.26
CA GLY A 33 -18.85 1.38 -5.08
C GLY A 33 -17.86 1.36 -6.25
N TYR A 34 -16.78 2.14 -6.18
CA TYR A 34 -15.70 2.05 -7.17
C TYR A 34 -15.02 0.68 -7.12
N GLU A 35 -14.72 0.14 -8.29
CA GLU A 35 -14.01 -1.15 -8.42
C GLU A 35 -12.49 -0.99 -8.45
N VAL A 36 -12.01 0.17 -8.93
CA VAL A 36 -10.59 0.49 -9.06
C VAL A 36 -10.30 1.86 -8.45
N LEU A 37 -9.24 1.93 -7.65
CA LEU A 37 -8.72 3.18 -7.11
C LEU A 37 -7.26 3.36 -7.52
N VAL A 38 -6.94 4.49 -8.12
CA VAL A 38 -5.55 4.87 -8.43
C VAL A 38 -5.12 5.99 -7.49
N ILE A 39 -3.99 5.81 -6.80
CA ILE A 39 -3.37 6.80 -5.92
C ILE A 39 -2.08 7.30 -6.59
N ASP A 40 -2.09 8.54 -7.08
CA ASP A 40 -0.91 9.18 -7.68
C ASP A 40 -0.58 10.47 -6.90
N SER A 41 0.39 10.44 -5.98
CA SER A 41 1.20 9.31 -5.56
C SER A 41 1.12 9.10 -4.04
N LEU A 42 1.36 7.89 -3.59
CA LEU A 42 1.42 7.55 -2.17
C LEU A 42 2.65 8.16 -1.46
N THR A 43 3.66 8.60 -2.23
CA THR A 43 4.83 9.31 -1.70
C THR A 43 4.44 10.56 -0.90
N HIS A 44 3.39 11.27 -1.31
CA HIS A 44 2.98 12.49 -0.62
C HIS A 44 2.41 12.23 0.78
N ALA A 45 1.81 11.06 1.02
CA ALA A 45 1.38 10.65 2.37
C ALA A 45 2.56 10.54 3.36
N TRP A 46 3.78 10.35 2.84
CA TRP A 46 5.01 10.27 3.61
C TRP A 46 5.72 11.62 3.72
N SER A 47 6.08 12.22 2.58
CA SER A 47 6.94 13.41 2.48
C SER A 47 6.29 14.65 1.87
N GLY A 48 4.98 14.63 1.61
CA GLY A 48 4.23 15.79 1.15
C GLY A 48 3.79 16.71 2.28
N THR A 49 3.10 17.80 1.91
CA THR A 49 2.52 18.74 2.88
C THR A 49 1.53 18.03 3.78
N ASP A 50 1.74 18.15 5.10
CA ASP A 50 1.00 17.44 6.14
C ASP A 50 1.18 15.91 6.11
N GLY A 51 2.13 15.40 5.34
CA GLY A 51 2.52 14.00 5.32
C GLY A 51 3.15 13.54 6.64
N ALA A 52 3.42 12.24 6.75
CA ALA A 52 3.88 11.64 8.01
C ALA A 52 5.14 12.30 8.57
N LEU A 53 6.14 12.61 7.73
CA LEU A 53 7.38 13.25 8.17
C LEU A 53 7.14 14.66 8.71
N GLU A 54 6.36 15.48 8.02
CA GLU A 54 6.06 16.84 8.50
C GLU A 54 5.24 16.82 9.79
N GLN A 55 4.32 15.87 9.95
CA GLN A 55 3.58 15.69 11.20
C GLN A 55 4.50 15.33 12.37
N VAL A 56 5.52 14.47 12.13
CA VAL A 56 6.54 14.13 13.13
C VAL A 56 7.35 15.36 13.52
N ASP A 57 7.86 16.11 12.55
CA ASP A 57 8.64 17.32 12.80
C ASP A 57 7.85 18.34 13.59
N ARG A 58 6.58 18.56 13.23
CA ARG A 58 5.66 19.47 13.90
C ARG A 58 5.34 19.02 15.33
N ALA A 59 5.20 17.72 15.56
CA ALA A 59 4.97 17.16 16.88
C ALA A 59 6.23 17.24 17.76
N ALA A 60 7.41 16.98 17.20
CA ALA A 60 8.69 17.10 17.90
C ALA A 60 8.97 18.55 18.33
N ALA A 61 8.74 19.52 17.42
CA ALA A 61 8.93 20.95 17.71
C ALA A 61 8.02 21.48 18.84
N LYS A 62 6.85 20.88 19.05
CA LYS A 62 5.93 21.22 20.15
C LYS A 62 6.33 20.59 21.49
N SER A 63 7.21 19.62 21.50
CA SER A 63 7.66 18.95 22.72
C SER A 63 8.85 19.69 23.32
N GLN A 64 8.91 19.80 24.65
CA GLN A 64 10.03 20.44 25.35
C GLN A 64 11.39 19.74 25.11
N SER A 65 11.37 18.46 24.79
CA SER A 65 12.57 17.66 24.56
C SER A 65 13.00 17.60 23.08
N ASN A 66 12.19 18.17 22.17
CA ASN A 66 12.38 18.05 20.71
C ASN A 66 12.63 16.59 20.25
N ASN A 67 12.00 15.62 20.94
CA ASN A 67 12.27 14.19 20.76
C ASN A 67 11.37 13.60 19.68
N THR A 68 11.94 13.29 18.52
CA THR A 68 11.26 12.69 17.38
C THR A 68 10.72 11.28 17.68
N TYR A 69 11.35 10.52 18.57
CA TYR A 69 10.88 9.18 18.96
C TYR A 69 9.46 9.22 19.53
N PHE A 70 9.19 10.17 20.44
CA PHE A 70 7.84 10.33 20.98
C PHE A 70 6.85 10.88 19.95
N ALA A 71 7.30 11.72 19.02
CA ALA A 71 6.47 12.22 17.95
C ALA A 71 5.96 11.09 17.04
N TRP A 72 6.80 10.10 16.73
CA TRP A 72 6.41 8.92 15.97
C TRP A 72 5.29 8.10 16.62
N ARG A 73 5.18 8.07 17.94
CA ARG A 73 4.07 7.37 18.63
C ARG A 73 2.69 7.89 18.22
N ASN A 74 2.60 9.15 17.82
CA ASN A 74 1.34 9.77 17.40
C ASN A 74 1.08 9.60 15.90
N VAL A 75 2.13 9.56 15.08
CA VAL A 75 2.02 9.53 13.62
C VAL A 75 1.98 8.10 13.09
N THR A 76 2.74 7.18 13.69
CA THR A 76 2.78 5.77 13.29
C THR A 76 1.38 5.12 13.23
N PRO A 77 0.49 5.29 14.24
CA PRO A 77 -0.85 4.70 14.17
C PRO A 77 -1.68 5.20 12.98
N LYS A 78 -1.57 6.49 12.64
CA LYS A 78 -2.30 7.08 11.52
C LYS A 78 -1.81 6.51 10.18
N HIS A 79 -0.49 6.41 10.03
CA HIS A 79 0.10 5.76 8.86
C HIS A 79 -0.32 4.29 8.76
N GLN A 80 -0.36 3.56 9.88
CA GLN A 80 -0.80 2.17 9.89
C GLN A 80 -2.26 2.02 9.48
N ILE A 81 -3.15 2.89 9.98
CA ILE A 81 -4.58 2.90 9.59
C ILE A 81 -4.74 3.14 8.08
N MET A 82 -3.91 3.99 7.48
CA MET A 82 -3.89 4.18 6.03
C MET A 82 -3.45 2.91 5.30
N VAL A 83 -2.39 2.25 5.76
CA VAL A 83 -1.93 0.97 5.19
C VAL A 83 -3.00 -0.11 5.33
N ASP A 84 -3.63 -0.21 6.50
CA ASP A 84 -4.72 -1.15 6.74
C ASP A 84 -5.92 -0.88 5.80
N ALA A 85 -6.25 0.39 5.54
CA ALA A 85 -7.29 0.75 4.59
C ALA A 85 -6.94 0.33 3.15
N ILE A 86 -5.66 0.42 2.75
CA ILE A 86 -5.17 -0.07 1.46
C ILE A 86 -5.34 -1.60 1.37
N VAL A 87 -4.83 -2.32 2.37
CA VAL A 87 -4.77 -3.79 2.37
C VAL A 87 -6.16 -4.43 2.48
N GLN A 88 -7.07 -3.81 3.24
CA GLN A 88 -8.42 -4.32 3.49
C GLN A 88 -9.44 -3.86 2.44
N SER A 89 -9.07 -2.97 1.54
CA SER A 89 -9.95 -2.47 0.50
C SER A 89 -10.42 -3.61 -0.42
N ARG A 90 -11.68 -3.58 -0.80
CA ARG A 90 -12.28 -4.50 -1.79
C ARG A 90 -12.02 -4.06 -3.23
N MET A 91 -11.56 -2.83 -3.42
CA MET A 91 -11.19 -2.30 -4.74
C MET A 91 -9.85 -2.86 -5.20
N HIS A 92 -9.63 -2.92 -6.50
CA HIS A 92 -8.29 -3.03 -7.07
C HIS A 92 -7.56 -1.70 -6.86
N LEU A 93 -6.54 -1.70 -6.00
CA LEU A 93 -5.83 -0.49 -5.64
C LEU A 93 -4.46 -0.45 -6.33
N ILE A 94 -4.23 0.62 -7.09
CA ILE A 94 -2.97 0.90 -7.77
C ILE A 94 -2.37 2.16 -7.14
N ALA A 95 -1.15 2.06 -6.62
CA ALA A 95 -0.45 3.21 -6.05
C ALA A 95 0.89 3.43 -6.74
N THR A 96 1.14 4.67 -7.14
CA THR A 96 2.46 5.09 -7.61
C THR A 96 3.30 5.61 -6.45
N MET A 97 4.61 5.42 -6.53
CA MET A 97 5.58 5.98 -5.58
C MET A 97 6.81 6.47 -6.33
N ARG A 98 7.34 7.61 -5.91
CA ARG A 98 8.64 8.07 -6.38
C ARG A 98 9.73 7.26 -5.72
N GLU A 99 10.86 7.11 -6.40
CA GLU A 99 12.04 6.42 -5.87
C GLU A 99 13.19 7.37 -5.63
N LYS A 100 14.05 6.99 -4.70
CA LYS A 100 15.36 7.61 -4.45
C LYS A 100 16.46 6.56 -4.45
N SER A 101 17.72 6.99 -4.67
CA SER A 101 18.87 6.08 -4.54
C SER A 101 18.99 5.56 -3.12
N GLU A 102 19.16 4.26 -3.00
CA GLU A 102 19.44 3.58 -1.75
C GLU A 102 20.96 3.42 -1.56
N PHE A 103 21.45 3.75 -0.37
CA PHE A 103 22.84 3.64 -0.01
C PHE A 103 23.00 2.85 1.28
N VAL A 104 24.00 1.97 1.32
CA VAL A 104 24.47 1.34 2.55
C VAL A 104 25.82 1.91 2.94
N ILE A 105 26.09 1.98 4.24
CA ILE A 105 27.41 2.38 4.75
C ILE A 105 28.27 1.13 4.89
N GLU A 106 29.32 1.04 4.09
CA GLU A 106 30.32 -0.02 4.19
C GLU A 106 31.59 0.50 4.86
N THR A 107 32.25 -0.35 5.64
CA THR A 107 33.55 -0.04 6.20
C THR A 107 34.64 -0.56 5.26
N VAL A 108 35.31 0.36 4.57
CA VAL A 108 36.44 0.04 3.68
C VAL A 108 37.72 0.66 4.30
N ASN A 109 38.71 -0.17 4.62
CA ASN A 109 39.97 0.26 5.25
C ASN A 109 39.75 1.12 6.53
N GLY A 110 38.79 0.77 7.36
CA GLY A 110 38.45 1.49 8.59
C GLY A 110 37.72 2.82 8.39
N LYS A 111 37.28 3.13 7.18
CA LYS A 111 36.50 4.33 6.86
C LYS A 111 35.07 3.94 6.42
N SER A 112 34.10 4.68 6.91
CA SER A 112 32.71 4.55 6.47
C SER A 112 32.53 5.18 5.09
N VAL A 113 32.16 4.37 4.10
CA VAL A 113 31.95 4.80 2.71
C VAL A 113 30.53 4.46 2.29
N PRO A 114 29.70 5.43 1.78
CA PRO A 114 28.41 5.13 1.24
C PRO A 114 28.54 4.40 -0.10
N ARG A 115 27.89 3.23 -0.22
CA ARG A 115 27.77 2.49 -1.47
C ARG A 115 26.30 2.44 -1.91
N ARG A 116 26.03 2.85 -3.15
CA ARG A 116 24.70 2.71 -3.74
C ARG A 116 24.40 1.24 -3.98
N VAL A 117 23.26 0.77 -3.46
CA VAL A 117 22.83 -0.63 -3.59
C VAL A 117 21.58 -0.80 -4.46
N GLY A 118 20.83 0.29 -4.68
CA GLY A 118 19.63 0.21 -5.49
C GLY A 118 18.82 1.50 -5.53
N MET A 119 17.55 1.33 -5.72
CA MET A 119 16.50 2.34 -5.60
C MET A 119 15.50 1.86 -4.56
N GLN A 120 14.94 2.77 -3.78
CA GLN A 120 13.89 2.47 -2.81
C GLN A 120 12.74 3.47 -2.95
N PRO A 121 11.50 3.06 -2.69
CA PRO A 121 10.37 3.98 -2.72
C PRO A 121 10.51 5.05 -1.64
N ILE A 122 10.09 6.28 -1.96
CA ILE A 122 9.99 7.37 -0.98
C ILE A 122 8.69 7.17 -0.19
N GLN A 123 8.75 6.27 0.76
CA GLN A 123 7.68 5.90 1.66
C GLN A 123 8.32 5.25 2.91
N ARG A 124 7.51 4.83 3.87
CA ARG A 124 7.97 4.02 4.99
C ARG A 124 8.57 2.72 4.46
N GLU A 125 9.71 2.33 5.02
CA GLU A 125 10.41 1.10 4.64
C GLU A 125 9.46 -0.11 4.73
N GLY A 126 9.51 -0.96 3.71
CA GLY A 126 8.71 -2.18 3.65
C GLY A 126 7.30 -2.02 3.11
N ILE A 127 6.87 -0.83 2.70
CA ILE A 127 5.50 -0.60 2.16
C ILE A 127 5.21 -1.50 0.95
N GLU A 128 6.20 -1.83 0.15
CA GLU A 128 6.07 -2.69 -1.02
C GLU A 128 5.60 -4.11 -0.69
N TYR A 129 5.86 -4.57 0.54
CA TYR A 129 5.44 -5.90 0.98
C TYR A 129 3.94 -6.00 1.26
N GLU A 130 3.27 -4.87 1.47
CA GLU A 130 1.83 -4.82 1.69
C GLU A 130 1.04 -5.06 0.38
N PHE A 131 1.62 -4.75 -0.77
CA PHE A 131 0.98 -4.93 -2.07
C PHE A 131 1.10 -6.37 -2.59
N THR A 132 0.13 -6.81 -3.40
CA THR A 132 0.17 -8.10 -4.10
C THR A 132 1.29 -8.16 -5.12
N VAL A 133 1.49 -7.05 -5.83
CA VAL A 133 2.56 -6.86 -6.83
C VAL A 133 3.24 -5.53 -6.55
N ALA A 134 4.58 -5.53 -6.52
CA ALA A 134 5.39 -4.32 -6.56
C ALA A 134 6.29 -4.38 -7.79
N ALA A 135 6.29 -3.31 -8.57
CA ALA A 135 7.06 -3.19 -9.78
C ALA A 135 7.74 -1.83 -9.86
N ARG A 136 8.85 -1.77 -10.56
CA ARG A 136 9.57 -0.52 -10.87
C ARG A 136 9.52 -0.25 -12.36
N MET A 137 9.26 0.99 -12.73
CA MET A 137 9.34 1.48 -14.09
C MET A 137 10.65 2.27 -14.27
N ASP A 138 11.41 2.01 -15.31
CA ASP A 138 12.60 2.79 -15.67
C ASP A 138 12.30 3.85 -16.74
N LEU A 139 13.34 4.58 -17.14
CA LEU A 139 13.26 5.65 -18.15
C LEU A 139 13.02 5.13 -19.57
N ASP A 140 13.33 3.87 -19.84
CA ASP A 140 13.09 3.22 -21.12
C ASP A 140 11.68 2.58 -21.17
N HIS A 141 10.86 2.85 -20.17
CA HIS A 141 9.52 2.31 -19.99
C HIS A 141 9.49 0.78 -19.80
N GLN A 142 10.55 0.22 -19.22
CA GLN A 142 10.57 -1.18 -18.82
C GLN A 142 10.03 -1.33 -17.41
N MET A 143 9.10 -2.25 -17.21
CA MET A 143 8.54 -2.59 -15.91
C MET A 143 9.17 -3.85 -15.37
N PHE A 144 9.88 -3.72 -14.25
CA PHE A 144 10.53 -4.82 -13.53
C PHE A 144 9.66 -5.25 -12.37
N ILE A 145 9.25 -6.50 -12.33
CA ILE A 145 8.54 -7.05 -11.17
C ILE A 145 9.56 -7.27 -10.04
N LEU A 146 9.42 -6.52 -8.95
CA LEU A 146 10.32 -6.58 -7.79
C LEU A 146 9.84 -7.60 -6.76
N LYS A 147 8.51 -7.67 -6.59
CA LYS A 147 7.84 -8.57 -5.65
C LYS A 147 6.47 -8.92 -6.18
N THR A 148 6.08 -10.17 -6.07
CA THR A 148 4.73 -10.61 -6.46
C THR A 148 4.28 -11.83 -5.66
N ARG A 149 2.95 -11.92 -5.42
CA ARG A 149 2.28 -13.15 -4.96
C ARG A 149 1.77 -13.98 -6.15
N ALA A 150 1.64 -13.37 -7.32
CA ALA A 150 1.23 -14.03 -8.56
C ALA A 150 2.44 -14.68 -9.25
N LYS A 151 2.61 -16.01 -9.10
CA LYS A 151 3.74 -16.76 -9.65
C LYS A 151 3.94 -16.53 -11.16
N ILE A 152 2.86 -16.26 -11.89
CA ILE A 152 2.91 -15.99 -13.34
C ILE A 152 3.68 -14.70 -13.68
N LEU A 153 3.83 -13.78 -12.72
CA LEU A 153 4.56 -12.51 -12.90
C LEU A 153 5.97 -12.55 -12.32
N ASP A 154 6.34 -13.63 -11.61
CA ASP A 154 7.63 -13.70 -10.94
C ASP A 154 8.81 -13.55 -11.90
N SER A 155 9.78 -12.70 -11.51
CA SER A 155 11.00 -12.40 -12.26
C SER A 155 10.79 -11.86 -13.68
N LYS A 156 9.58 -11.39 -14.02
CA LYS A 156 9.28 -10.83 -15.34
C LYS A 156 9.71 -9.38 -15.49
N VAL A 157 10.10 -9.05 -16.70
CA VAL A 157 10.32 -7.69 -17.21
C VAL A 157 9.41 -7.48 -18.40
N PHE A 158 8.70 -6.38 -18.43
CA PHE A 158 7.81 -6.03 -19.53
C PHE A 158 8.33 -4.74 -20.18
N ASP A 159 8.55 -4.80 -21.48
CA ASP A 159 8.87 -3.63 -22.29
C ASP A 159 7.57 -2.91 -22.65
N LYS A 160 7.48 -1.62 -22.32
CA LYS A 160 6.30 -0.77 -22.56
C LYS A 160 5.00 -1.49 -22.16
N PRO A 161 4.82 -1.81 -20.86
CA PRO A 161 3.69 -2.60 -20.40
C PRO A 161 2.36 -1.96 -20.81
N ASP A 162 1.43 -2.80 -21.17
CA ASP A 162 0.07 -2.45 -21.55
C ASP A 162 -0.96 -3.25 -20.71
N GLY A 163 -2.22 -3.18 -21.09
CA GLY A 163 -3.31 -3.90 -20.42
C GLY A 163 -3.14 -5.43 -20.38
N SER A 164 -2.19 -6.02 -21.12
CA SER A 164 -1.95 -7.46 -21.07
C SER A 164 -1.42 -7.93 -19.73
N VAL A 165 -0.60 -7.10 -19.07
CA VAL A 165 -0.07 -7.39 -17.73
C VAL A 165 -1.21 -7.43 -16.71
N VAL A 166 -2.15 -6.46 -16.79
CA VAL A 166 -3.32 -6.42 -15.92
C VAL A 166 -4.23 -7.63 -16.15
N ARG A 167 -4.43 -8.05 -17.41
CA ARG A 167 -5.19 -9.27 -17.72
C ARG A 167 -4.56 -10.51 -17.09
N MET A 168 -3.24 -10.68 -17.20
CA MET A 168 -2.53 -11.79 -16.54
C MET A 168 -2.76 -11.80 -15.02
N LEU A 169 -2.78 -10.63 -14.37
CA LEU A 169 -3.03 -10.51 -12.95
C LEU A 169 -4.50 -10.83 -12.60
N LEU A 170 -5.45 -10.33 -13.37
CA LEU A 170 -6.87 -10.60 -13.20
C LEU A 170 -7.20 -12.08 -13.40
N ASP A 171 -6.63 -12.73 -14.43
CA ASP A 171 -6.79 -14.16 -14.67
C ASP A 171 -6.27 -14.97 -13.47
N TRP A 172 -5.13 -14.57 -12.90
CA TRP A 172 -4.61 -15.22 -11.71
C TRP A 172 -5.50 -14.99 -10.48
N LEU A 173 -6.00 -13.77 -10.24
CA LEU A 173 -6.92 -13.47 -9.14
C LEU A 173 -8.22 -14.28 -9.24
N ASN A 174 -8.72 -14.49 -10.45
CA ASN A 174 -9.95 -15.22 -10.71
C ASN A 174 -9.76 -16.75 -10.77
N SER A 175 -8.51 -17.24 -10.81
CA SER A 175 -8.21 -18.68 -10.87
C SER A 175 -8.26 -19.38 -9.51
N GLY A 176 -8.46 -18.65 -8.41
CA GLY A 176 -8.63 -19.22 -7.07
C GLY A 176 -9.91 -20.03 -6.95
N GLU A 177 -9.86 -21.20 -6.28
CA GLU A 177 -11.10 -21.88 -5.88
C GLU A 177 -11.87 -21.00 -4.91
N ALA A 178 -13.17 -20.82 -5.15
CA ALA A 178 -14.04 -20.15 -4.20
C ALA A 178 -13.96 -20.91 -2.85
N GLU A 179 -13.56 -20.22 -1.77
CA GLU A 179 -13.65 -20.77 -0.43
C GLU A 179 -15.09 -21.27 -0.20
N LYS A 180 -15.23 -22.58 0.02
CA LYS A 180 -16.52 -23.15 0.44
C LYS A 180 -16.82 -22.55 1.79
N ALA A 181 -17.85 -21.72 1.89
CA ALA A 181 -18.39 -21.25 3.15
C ALA A 181 -18.72 -22.50 4.00
N GLU A 182 -17.92 -22.81 5.02
CA GLU A 182 -18.27 -23.79 6.02
C GLU A 182 -19.51 -23.30 6.76
N THR A 183 -20.65 -23.91 6.41
CA THR A 183 -21.90 -23.73 7.16
C THR A 183 -21.70 -24.42 8.50
N THR A 184 -21.44 -23.65 9.53
CA THR A 184 -21.41 -24.15 10.91
C THR A 184 -22.84 -24.48 11.31
N GLU A 185 -23.26 -25.71 11.10
CA GLU A 185 -24.50 -26.24 11.68
C GLU A 185 -24.33 -26.31 13.20
N THR A 186 -25.00 -25.41 13.89
CA THR A 186 -25.13 -25.43 15.34
C THR A 186 -26.01 -26.64 15.69
N GLN A 187 -25.38 -27.73 16.11
CA GLN A 187 -26.11 -28.83 16.74
C GLN A 187 -26.73 -28.32 18.06
N LYS A 188 -28.05 -28.23 18.05
CA LYS A 188 -28.83 -28.11 19.27
C LYS A 188 -28.90 -29.49 19.91
N ASP A 189 -28.09 -29.71 20.94
CA ASP A 189 -28.28 -30.84 21.84
C ASP A 189 -29.55 -30.61 22.66
N GLY A 190 -30.55 -31.43 22.37
CA GLY A 190 -31.73 -31.52 23.16
C GLY A 190 -31.45 -32.23 24.47
N GLN A 191 -31.54 -31.53 25.58
CA GLN A 191 -31.68 -32.12 26.89
C GLN A 191 -33.13 -32.66 27.02
N SER A 192 -33.25 -33.96 27.03
CA SER A 192 -34.44 -34.65 27.53
C SER A 192 -34.33 -34.81 29.05
N GLU A 193 -35.24 -34.16 29.75
CA GLU A 193 -35.56 -34.45 31.13
C GLU A 193 -36.02 -35.92 31.26
N GLY A 194 -35.40 -36.66 32.17
CA GLY A 194 -35.84 -37.95 32.68
C GLY A 194 -36.04 -37.84 34.18
N ASN A 195 -37.28 -37.69 34.58
CA ASN A 195 -37.80 -37.77 35.93
C ASN A 195 -37.95 -39.23 36.34
N GLN A 196 -37.62 -39.58 37.58
CA GLN A 196 -38.14 -40.66 38.49
C GLN A 196 -36.99 -41.12 39.38
N ASP A 197 -37.07 -41.14 40.62
CA ASP A 197 -37.90 -41.31 41.81
C ASP A 197 -37.15 -40.78 43.04
#